data_7ae92ad71156bb0b4b8cb6d33a382449
#
_entry.id   7ae92ad71156bb0b4b8cb6d33a382449
#
_cell.length_a   1.000
_cell.length_b   1.000
_cell.length_c   1.000
_cell.angle_alpha   90.00
_cell.angle_beta   90.00
_cell.angle_gamma   90.00
#
_symmetry.space_group_name_H-M   'P 1'
#
loop_
_entity.id
_entity.type
_entity.pdbx_description
1 polymer ?
#
loop_
_entity_poly.entity_id
_entity_poly.type
_entity_poly.pdbx_seq_one_letter_code
_entity_poly.pdbx_strand_id
1 'polypeptide(L)'
;LLNALTHSTSGLVMLGVLAVGGWQTIEGRITIGQLFQFIGYLGLMTFPLEILGWTLATLPRAYAAGIRIAELFEVAPEATAGESPTLRGHLRVQNLTFTYPGAMKPALQDVNFTLPAGGKLGLVGPVGSGKSTLLALLLRFYDPPRGTVFVDEHDVLDVQPATLRAL
;
A
#
# COMPACT_ATOMS: atom_id res chain seq x y z
N LEU A 1 -27.09 -1.94 -6.08
CA LEU A 1 -28.18 -1.16 -5.48
C LEU A 1 -28.22 0.27 -6.06
N LEU A 2 -27.11 1.02 -6.10
CA LEU A 2 -27.05 2.40 -6.59
C LEU A 2 -27.50 2.51 -8.07
N ASN A 3 -27.02 1.64 -8.95
CA ASN A 3 -27.39 1.64 -10.36
C ASN A 3 -28.90 1.32 -10.56
N ALA A 4 -29.47 0.42 -9.76
CA ALA A 4 -30.90 0.13 -9.84
C ALA A 4 -31.75 1.32 -9.41
N LEU A 5 -31.33 2.06 -8.39
CA LEU A 5 -32.00 3.27 -7.93
C LEU A 5 -31.93 4.41 -8.98
N THR A 6 -30.77 4.63 -9.61
CA THR A 6 -30.61 5.67 -10.63
C THR A 6 -31.46 5.38 -11.87
N HIS A 7 -31.51 4.13 -12.35
CA HIS A 7 -32.36 3.77 -13.50
C HIS A 7 -33.84 3.89 -13.18
N SER A 8 -34.27 3.51 -11.97
CA SER A 8 -35.66 3.66 -11.53
C SER A 8 -36.07 5.13 -11.43
N THR A 9 -35.20 5.99 -10.93
CA THR A 9 -35.44 7.44 -10.82
C THR A 9 -35.57 8.07 -12.20
N SER A 10 -34.70 7.74 -13.15
CA SER A 10 -34.76 8.24 -14.52
C SER A 10 -36.06 7.83 -15.23
N GLY A 11 -36.53 6.61 -15.01
CA GLY A 11 -37.81 6.14 -15.53
C GLY A 11 -39.01 6.92 -14.98
N LEU A 12 -39.02 7.21 -13.68
CA LEU A 12 -40.09 8.02 -13.06
C LEU A 12 -40.12 9.46 -13.57
N VAL A 13 -38.94 10.06 -13.74
CA VAL A 13 -38.82 11.42 -14.33
C VAL A 13 -39.36 11.44 -15.75
N MET A 14 -39.03 10.44 -16.56
CA MET A 14 -39.52 10.32 -17.94
C MET A 14 -41.04 10.14 -18.00
N LEU A 15 -41.61 9.32 -17.13
CA LEU A 15 -43.07 9.17 -17.02
C LEU A 15 -43.72 10.50 -16.62
N GLY A 16 -43.18 11.24 -15.68
CA GLY A 16 -43.65 12.57 -15.27
C GLY A 16 -43.64 13.55 -16.44
N VAL A 17 -42.54 13.57 -17.19
CA VAL A 17 -42.39 14.46 -18.37
C VAL A 17 -43.39 14.12 -19.45
N LEU A 18 -43.62 12.85 -19.75
CA LEU A 18 -44.61 12.40 -20.72
C LEU A 18 -46.05 12.72 -20.28
N ALA A 19 -46.37 12.51 -19.01
CA ALA A 19 -47.71 12.79 -18.49
C ALA A 19 -48.03 14.28 -18.52
N VAL A 20 -47.14 15.12 -17.93
CA VAL A 20 -47.36 16.57 -17.88
C VAL A 20 -47.20 17.24 -19.24
N GLY A 21 -46.14 16.88 -19.98
CA GLY A 21 -45.89 17.43 -21.32
C GLY A 21 -46.91 16.99 -22.32
N GLY A 22 -47.39 15.72 -22.24
CA GLY A 22 -48.51 15.22 -23.05
C GLY A 22 -49.80 16.00 -22.80
N TRP A 23 -50.13 16.24 -21.52
CA TRP A 23 -51.28 17.07 -21.14
C TRP A 23 -51.18 18.48 -21.73
N GLN A 24 -50.04 19.18 -21.54
CA GLN A 24 -49.82 20.52 -22.05
C GLN A 24 -49.88 20.59 -23.60
N THR A 25 -49.47 19.49 -24.27
CA THR A 25 -49.60 19.40 -25.72
C THR A 25 -51.06 19.27 -26.15
N ILE A 26 -51.90 18.50 -25.44
CA ILE A 26 -53.32 18.38 -25.69
C ILE A 26 -54.06 19.75 -25.50
N GLU A 27 -53.67 20.50 -24.47
CA GLU A 27 -54.18 21.84 -24.21
C GLU A 27 -53.63 22.93 -25.18
N GLY A 28 -52.73 22.56 -26.11
CA GLY A 28 -52.16 23.48 -27.09
C GLY A 28 -51.16 24.46 -26.52
N ARG A 29 -50.66 24.25 -25.26
CA ARG A 29 -49.70 25.15 -24.59
C ARG A 29 -48.27 24.93 -25.11
N ILE A 30 -47.94 23.72 -25.53
CA ILE A 30 -46.67 23.38 -26.15
C ILE A 30 -46.94 22.53 -27.41
N THR A 31 -46.00 22.56 -28.34
CA THR A 31 -46.03 21.71 -29.53
C THR A 31 -45.43 20.34 -29.26
N ILE A 32 -45.83 19.33 -30.04
CA ILE A 32 -45.22 18.00 -30.00
C ILE A 32 -43.70 18.08 -30.19
N GLY A 33 -43.21 18.96 -31.09
CA GLY A 33 -41.77 19.17 -31.32
C GLY A 33 -41.03 19.66 -30.08
N GLN A 34 -41.64 20.58 -29.30
CA GLN A 34 -41.07 21.05 -28.04
C GLN A 34 -41.00 19.94 -26.98
N LEU A 35 -42.00 19.10 -26.90
CA LEU A 35 -41.99 17.95 -26.00
C LEU A 35 -40.83 16.97 -26.33
N PHE A 36 -40.69 16.61 -27.63
CA PHE A 36 -39.59 15.78 -28.07
C PHE A 36 -38.21 16.43 -27.86
N GLN A 37 -38.09 17.72 -28.11
CA GLN A 37 -36.88 18.47 -27.86
C GLN A 37 -36.49 18.45 -26.39
N PHE A 38 -37.43 18.60 -25.47
CA PHE A 38 -37.21 18.55 -24.04
C PHE A 38 -36.75 17.15 -23.59
N ILE A 39 -37.41 16.09 -24.11
CA ILE A 39 -36.99 14.69 -23.85
C ILE A 39 -35.56 14.45 -24.36
N GLY A 40 -35.22 14.98 -25.53
CA GLY A 40 -33.87 14.91 -26.08
C GLY A 40 -32.81 15.56 -25.18
N TYR A 41 -33.11 16.76 -24.65
CA TYR A 41 -32.21 17.46 -23.73
C TYR A 41 -32.03 16.71 -22.42
N LEU A 42 -33.09 16.10 -21.86
CA LEU A 42 -32.96 15.23 -20.68
C LEU A 42 -32.07 14.03 -20.93
N GLY A 43 -32.20 13.41 -22.12
CA GLY A 43 -31.32 12.30 -22.52
C GLY A 43 -29.87 12.73 -22.63
N LEU A 44 -29.59 13.88 -23.22
CA LEU A 44 -28.23 14.43 -23.34
C LEU A 44 -27.59 14.77 -21.96
N MET A 45 -28.41 15.17 -20.98
CA MET A 45 -27.91 15.47 -19.63
C MET A 45 -27.61 14.24 -18.79
N THR A 46 -28.16 13.08 -19.13
CA THR A 46 -27.98 11.83 -18.37
C THR A 46 -26.50 11.44 -18.30
N PHE A 47 -25.81 11.42 -19.41
CA PHE A 47 -24.41 11.00 -19.50
C PHE A 47 -23.43 11.88 -18.67
N PRO A 48 -23.49 13.23 -18.76
CA PRO A 48 -22.66 14.09 -17.88
C PRO A 48 -22.95 13.87 -16.39
N LEU A 49 -24.20 13.67 -16.01
CA LEU A 49 -24.57 13.42 -14.61
C LEU A 49 -24.02 12.06 -14.11
N GLU A 50 -24.06 11.03 -14.96
CA GLU A 50 -23.48 9.73 -14.64
C GLU A 50 -21.95 9.82 -14.43
N ILE A 51 -21.25 10.55 -15.30
CA ILE A 51 -19.80 10.80 -15.16
C ILE A 51 -19.51 11.52 -13.86
N LEU A 52 -20.25 12.57 -13.52
CA LEU A 52 -20.09 13.28 -12.26
C LEU A 52 -20.29 12.37 -11.06
N GLY A 53 -21.35 11.56 -11.08
CA GLY A 53 -21.61 10.59 -10.02
C GLY A 53 -20.46 9.58 -9.85
N TRP A 54 -19.96 9.03 -10.96
CA TRP A 54 -18.82 8.11 -10.94
C TRP A 54 -17.54 8.78 -10.43
N THR A 55 -17.25 10.00 -10.90
CA THR A 55 -16.08 10.76 -10.48
C THR A 55 -16.11 11.04 -8.98
N LEU A 56 -17.23 11.51 -8.46
CA LEU A 56 -17.39 11.76 -7.03
C LEU A 56 -17.25 10.48 -6.19
N ALA A 57 -17.73 9.34 -6.69
CA ALA A 57 -17.61 8.05 -6.01
C ALA A 57 -16.17 7.51 -6.00
N THR A 58 -15.35 7.85 -7.00
CA THR A 58 -13.95 7.38 -7.11
C THR A 58 -12.95 8.28 -6.41
N LEU A 59 -13.26 9.55 -6.22
CA LEU A 59 -12.37 10.57 -5.63
C LEU A 59 -11.79 10.17 -4.26
N PRO A 60 -12.60 9.67 -3.29
CA PRO A 60 -12.06 9.26 -1.99
C PRO A 60 -11.05 8.11 -2.08
N ARG A 61 -11.26 7.19 -3.03
CA ARG A 61 -10.33 6.06 -3.25
C ARG A 61 -9.01 6.55 -3.84
N ALA A 62 -9.06 7.46 -4.81
CA ALA A 62 -7.87 8.07 -5.40
C ALA A 62 -7.08 8.86 -4.34
N TYR A 63 -7.77 9.62 -3.49
CA TYR A 63 -7.16 10.37 -2.40
C TYR A 63 -6.46 9.44 -1.39
N ALA A 64 -7.14 8.37 -0.94
CA ALA A 64 -6.54 7.39 -0.03
C ALA A 64 -5.32 6.66 -0.64
N ALA A 65 -5.36 6.36 -1.95
CA ALA A 65 -4.22 5.79 -2.66
C ALA A 65 -3.05 6.80 -2.74
N GLY A 66 -3.36 8.07 -2.99
CA GLY A 66 -2.36 9.15 -3.02
C GLY A 66 -1.62 9.31 -1.68
N ILE A 67 -2.34 9.25 -0.56
CA ILE A 67 -1.71 9.29 0.78
C ILE A 67 -0.72 8.14 0.95
N ARG A 68 -1.11 6.90 0.62
CA ARG A 68 -0.22 5.74 0.75
C ARG A 68 1.04 5.86 -0.12
N ILE A 69 0.90 6.45 -1.30
CA ILE A 69 2.06 6.71 -2.17
C ILE A 69 2.94 7.79 -1.57
N ALA A 70 2.37 8.87 -1.02
CA ALA A 70 3.12 9.92 -0.36
C ALA A 70 3.90 9.40 0.85
N GLU A 71 3.28 8.56 1.70
CA GLU A 71 3.94 7.90 2.83
C GLU A 71 5.16 7.07 2.37
N LEU A 72 5.07 6.41 1.20
CA LEU A 72 6.20 5.65 0.66
C LEU A 72 7.37 6.55 0.25
N PHE A 73 7.11 7.75 -0.28
CA PHE A 73 8.15 8.72 -0.62
C PHE A 73 8.79 9.40 0.60
N GLU A 74 8.12 9.38 1.76
CA GLU A 74 8.67 9.87 3.02
C GLU A 74 9.64 8.89 3.67
N VAL A 75 9.60 7.60 3.26
CA VAL A 75 10.55 6.60 3.75
C VAL A 75 11.94 6.97 3.23
N ALA A 76 12.87 7.22 4.15
CA ALA A 76 14.25 7.51 3.79
C ALA A 76 14.85 6.33 2.98
N PRO A 77 15.57 6.60 1.89
CA PRO A 77 16.27 5.55 1.16
C PRO A 77 17.23 4.81 2.09
N GLU A 78 17.40 3.50 1.84
CA GLU A 78 18.37 2.71 2.58
C GLU A 78 19.77 3.35 2.48
N ALA A 79 20.47 3.42 3.60
CA ALA A 79 21.82 3.99 3.62
C ALA A 79 22.73 3.16 2.69
N THR A 80 23.24 3.81 1.65
CA THR A 80 24.25 3.23 0.75
C THR A 80 25.66 3.42 1.27
N ALA A 81 25.81 4.12 2.39
CA ALA A 81 27.08 4.34 3.04
C ALA A 81 27.60 3.07 3.71
N GLY A 82 28.91 2.86 3.66
CA GLY A 82 29.61 1.74 4.24
C GLY A 82 30.75 1.26 3.34
N GLU A 83 31.58 0.43 3.88
CA GLU A 83 32.67 -0.22 3.16
C GLU A 83 32.15 -1.39 2.31
N SER A 84 32.84 -1.68 1.21
CA SER A 84 32.54 -2.85 0.36
C SER A 84 33.75 -3.81 0.37
N PRO A 85 34.08 -4.41 1.53
CA PRO A 85 35.20 -5.33 1.63
C PRO A 85 34.88 -6.65 0.88
N THR A 86 35.93 -7.38 0.53
CA THR A 86 35.78 -8.76 0.07
C THR A 86 35.53 -9.65 1.29
N LEU A 87 34.28 -10.07 1.45
CA LEU A 87 33.87 -10.91 2.57
C LEU A 87 34.06 -12.40 2.26
N ARG A 88 34.45 -13.17 3.27
CA ARG A 88 34.55 -14.63 3.25
C ARG A 88 33.34 -15.31 3.85
N GLY A 89 32.58 -14.58 4.68
CA GLY A 89 31.33 -15.05 5.28
C GLY A 89 31.48 -15.77 6.63
N HIS A 90 32.55 -15.46 7.40
CA HIS A 90 32.62 -15.86 8.79
C HIS A 90 31.72 -14.96 9.63
N LEU A 91 30.65 -15.52 10.20
CA LEU A 91 29.66 -14.77 10.97
C LEU A 91 29.89 -14.96 12.47
N ARG A 92 29.91 -13.87 13.22
CA ARG A 92 29.99 -13.86 14.68
C ARG A 92 28.89 -12.98 15.26
N VAL A 93 28.06 -13.55 16.10
CA VAL A 93 27.01 -12.86 16.85
C VAL A 93 27.33 -12.95 18.33
N GLN A 94 27.31 -11.81 19.02
CA GLN A 94 27.64 -11.76 20.44
C GLN A 94 26.72 -10.81 21.19
N ASN A 95 26.16 -11.29 22.31
CA ASN A 95 25.27 -10.53 23.21
C ASN A 95 24.12 -9.82 22.47
N LEU A 96 23.63 -10.38 21.36
CA LEU A 96 22.62 -9.75 20.53
C LEU A 96 21.26 -9.77 21.25
N THR A 97 20.85 -8.59 21.70
CA THR A 97 19.51 -8.35 22.26
C THR A 97 18.86 -7.28 21.38
N PHE A 98 17.66 -7.58 20.86
CA PHE A 98 16.96 -6.68 19.94
C PHE A 98 15.50 -6.54 20.29
N THR A 99 15.02 -5.31 20.29
CA THR A 99 13.60 -4.94 20.47
C THR A 99 13.14 -4.12 19.28
N TYR A 100 12.03 -4.49 18.65
CA TYR A 100 11.47 -3.70 17.55
C TYR A 100 11.04 -2.31 18.04
N PRO A 101 11.13 -1.28 17.20
CA PRO A 101 10.60 0.05 17.54
C PRO A 101 9.13 -0.05 17.97
N GLY A 102 8.80 0.52 19.12
CA GLY A 102 7.45 0.48 19.69
C GLY A 102 7.05 -0.82 20.41
N ALA A 103 7.90 -1.86 20.41
CA ALA A 103 7.62 -3.07 21.18
C ALA A 103 8.08 -2.95 22.64
N MET A 104 7.32 -3.56 23.56
CA MET A 104 7.64 -3.55 25.01
C MET A 104 8.60 -4.67 25.43
N LYS A 105 8.75 -5.71 24.60
CA LYS A 105 9.57 -6.90 24.92
C LYS A 105 10.60 -7.12 23.84
N PRO A 106 11.81 -7.60 24.21
CA PRO A 106 12.83 -7.99 23.24
C PRO A 106 12.35 -9.17 22.39
N ALA A 107 12.60 -9.10 21.09
CA ALA A 107 12.38 -10.19 20.14
C ALA A 107 13.53 -11.20 20.13
N LEU A 108 14.74 -10.74 20.48
CA LEU A 108 15.92 -11.55 20.72
C LEU A 108 16.56 -11.11 22.03
N GLN A 109 17.11 -12.04 22.78
CA GLN A 109 17.75 -11.76 24.07
C GLN A 109 19.03 -12.60 24.19
N ASP A 110 20.16 -11.91 24.34
CA ASP A 110 21.48 -12.47 24.56
C ASP A 110 21.85 -13.65 23.61
N VAL A 111 21.65 -13.43 22.31
CA VAL A 111 21.97 -14.44 21.29
C VAL A 111 23.47 -14.42 21.01
N ASN A 112 24.09 -15.57 21.10
CA ASN A 112 25.53 -15.77 20.94
C ASN A 112 25.79 -17.00 20.06
N PHE A 113 26.50 -16.85 18.94
CA PHE A 113 27.00 -17.94 18.12
C PHE A 113 28.07 -17.49 17.14
N THR A 114 28.80 -18.46 16.61
CA THR A 114 29.78 -18.24 15.55
C THR A 114 29.56 -19.27 14.45
N LEU A 115 29.59 -18.82 13.19
CA LEU A 115 29.45 -19.66 12.01
C LEU A 115 30.68 -19.44 11.12
N PRO A 116 31.50 -20.47 10.88
CA PRO A 116 32.65 -20.35 9.99
C PRO A 116 32.22 -20.12 8.54
N ALA A 117 33.09 -19.54 7.73
CA ALA A 117 32.85 -19.33 6.30
C ALA A 117 32.45 -20.63 5.60
N GLY A 118 31.38 -20.60 4.80
CA GLY A 118 30.81 -21.78 4.14
C GLY A 118 30.05 -22.74 5.05
N GLY A 119 29.98 -22.44 6.35
CA GLY A 119 29.22 -23.23 7.32
C GLY A 119 27.71 -23.12 7.11
N LYS A 120 26.97 -24.06 7.71
CA LYS A 120 25.50 -24.05 7.69
C LYS A 120 24.96 -24.08 9.12
N LEU A 121 24.02 -23.19 9.41
CA LEU A 121 23.35 -23.09 10.71
C LEU A 121 21.85 -23.33 10.55
N GLY A 122 21.31 -24.31 11.22
CA GLY A 122 19.87 -24.57 11.29
C GLY A 122 19.24 -23.84 12.47
N LEU A 123 18.25 -22.98 12.22
CA LEU A 123 17.47 -22.30 13.25
C LEU A 123 16.16 -23.04 13.48
N VAL A 124 15.96 -23.59 14.67
CA VAL A 124 14.78 -24.39 15.06
C VAL A 124 14.09 -23.71 16.23
N GLY A 125 12.77 -23.77 16.25
CA GLY A 125 11.98 -23.23 17.35
C GLY A 125 10.54 -22.93 16.97
N PRO A 126 9.65 -22.68 17.94
CA PRO A 126 8.24 -22.38 17.71
C PRO A 126 8.05 -21.03 16.97
N VAL A 127 6.82 -20.78 16.54
CA VAL A 127 6.44 -19.47 15.98
C VAL A 127 6.64 -18.40 17.07
N GLY A 128 7.20 -17.25 16.71
CA GLY A 128 7.49 -16.15 17.65
C GLY A 128 8.81 -16.27 18.41
N SER A 129 9.64 -17.31 18.18
CA SER A 129 10.94 -17.46 18.87
C SER A 129 12.08 -16.57 18.34
N GLY A 130 11.79 -15.62 17.42
CA GLY A 130 12.78 -14.65 16.93
C GLY A 130 13.61 -15.11 15.73
N LYS A 131 13.37 -16.27 15.11
CA LYS A 131 14.14 -16.77 13.94
C LYS A 131 14.17 -15.78 12.79
N SER A 132 13.01 -15.30 12.40
CA SER A 132 12.90 -14.30 11.30
C SER A 132 13.54 -12.97 11.68
N THR A 133 13.47 -12.57 12.94
CA THR A 133 14.12 -11.38 13.46
C THR A 133 15.64 -11.50 13.36
N LEU A 134 16.19 -12.68 13.74
CA LEU A 134 17.62 -12.92 13.62
C LEU A 134 18.09 -12.80 12.16
N LEU A 135 17.39 -13.46 11.21
CA LEU A 135 17.71 -13.36 9.80
C LEU A 135 17.60 -11.91 9.27
N ALA A 136 16.60 -11.17 9.71
CA ALA A 136 16.41 -9.77 9.31
C ALA A 136 17.55 -8.85 9.80
N LEU A 137 18.11 -9.13 10.99
CA LEU A 137 19.26 -8.40 11.51
C LEU A 137 20.58 -8.82 10.83
N LEU A 138 20.75 -10.10 10.51
CA LEU A 138 21.93 -10.60 9.78
C LEU A 138 22.00 -10.02 8.37
N LEU A 139 20.87 -9.84 7.70
CA LEU A 139 20.77 -9.24 6.37
C LEU A 139 20.62 -7.70 6.42
N ARG A 140 20.65 -7.14 7.62
CA ARG A 140 20.53 -5.71 7.85
C ARG A 140 19.26 -5.11 7.22
N PHE A 141 18.11 -5.81 7.35
CA PHE A 141 16.77 -5.21 7.13
C PHE A 141 16.34 -4.33 8.32
N TYR A 142 16.92 -4.61 9.49
CA TYR A 142 16.93 -3.77 10.68
C TYR A 142 18.37 -3.66 11.16
N ASP A 143 18.76 -2.49 11.63
CA ASP A 143 20.09 -2.28 12.18
C ASP A 143 20.18 -2.97 13.55
N PRO A 144 21.11 -3.93 13.73
CA PRO A 144 21.38 -4.51 15.05
C PRO A 144 22.09 -3.49 15.94
N PRO A 145 22.08 -3.68 17.27
CA PRO A 145 22.94 -2.90 18.15
C PRO A 145 24.40 -3.03 17.72
N ARG A 146 25.13 -1.90 17.69
CA ARG A 146 26.53 -1.89 17.30
C ARG A 146 27.36 -2.81 18.18
N GLY A 147 28.32 -3.53 17.58
CA GLY A 147 29.17 -4.45 18.28
C GLY A 147 28.56 -5.80 18.62
N THR A 148 27.41 -6.15 18.01
CA THR A 148 26.74 -7.43 18.28
C THR A 148 26.75 -8.42 17.11
N VAL A 149 26.84 -7.94 15.87
CA VAL A 149 26.86 -8.77 14.67
C VAL A 149 28.07 -8.39 13.81
N PHE A 150 28.90 -9.37 13.50
CA PHE A 150 30.10 -9.20 12.70
C PHE A 150 30.12 -10.18 11.56
N VAL A 151 30.58 -9.71 10.39
CA VAL A 151 30.95 -10.58 9.25
C VAL A 151 32.43 -10.41 8.99
N ASP A 152 33.17 -11.50 9.09
CA ASP A 152 34.61 -11.52 9.21
C ASP A 152 35.07 -10.63 10.39
N GLU A 153 35.84 -9.58 10.15
CA GLU A 153 36.29 -8.65 11.19
C GLU A 153 35.46 -7.33 11.21
N HIS A 154 34.46 -7.22 10.33
CA HIS A 154 33.67 -5.99 10.16
C HIS A 154 32.35 -6.05 10.93
N ASP A 155 32.01 -5.01 11.68
CA ASP A 155 30.63 -4.81 12.15
C ASP A 155 29.70 -4.67 10.94
N VAL A 156 28.57 -5.37 10.93
CA VAL A 156 27.62 -5.28 9.80
C VAL A 156 27.12 -3.87 9.55
N LEU A 157 27.16 -2.99 10.54
CA LEU A 157 26.78 -1.58 10.39
C LEU A 157 27.78 -0.78 9.56
N ASP A 158 29.03 -1.19 9.48
CA ASP A 158 30.08 -0.53 8.73
C ASP A 158 30.17 -1.05 7.27
N VAL A 159 29.52 -2.18 6.96
CA VAL A 159 29.48 -2.79 5.63
C VAL A 159 28.25 -2.29 4.84
N GLN A 160 28.41 -2.05 3.54
CA GLN A 160 27.25 -1.74 2.68
C GLN A 160 26.24 -2.90 2.68
N PRO A 161 24.93 -2.62 2.84
CA PRO A 161 23.89 -3.67 2.82
C PRO A 161 23.92 -4.54 1.56
N ALA A 162 24.20 -3.95 0.40
CA ALA A 162 24.30 -4.68 -0.86
C ALA A 162 25.45 -5.71 -0.86
N THR A 163 26.62 -5.35 -0.30
CA THR A 163 27.78 -6.24 -0.16
C THR A 163 27.49 -7.36 0.82
N LEU A 164 26.83 -7.05 1.95
CA LEU A 164 26.43 -8.05 2.95
C LEU A 164 25.44 -9.08 2.39
N ARG A 165 24.48 -8.63 1.57
CA ARG A 165 23.44 -9.50 0.98
C ARG A 165 23.91 -10.28 -0.25
N ALA A 166 25.10 -10.00 -0.77
CA ALA A 166 25.71 -10.74 -1.89
C ALA A 166 26.49 -11.99 -1.46
N LEU A 167 26.65 -12.22 -0.14
CA LEU A 167 27.22 -13.43 0.45
C LEU A 167 26.28 -14.62 0.33
#